data_52f89b317d6dfc1121db3cf7dc7d3d58
#
_entry.id   52f89b317d6dfc1121db3cf7dc7d3d58
#
_cell.length_a   1.000
_cell.length_b   1.000
_cell.length_c   1.000
_cell.angle_alpha   90.00
_cell.angle_beta   90.00
_cell.angle_gamma   90.00
#
_symmetry.space_group_name_H-M   'P 1'
#
loop_
_entity.id
_entity.type
_entity.pdbx_description
1 polymer ?
#
loop_
_entity_poly.entity_id
_entity_poly.type
_entity_poly.pdbx_seq_one_letter_code
_entity_poly.pdbx_strand_id
1 'polypeptide(L)'
;MRNLIFALLLVSSPAWAGDPLVPDPNLTPGIFLADATVDKICQKGYTASVRHVTEAQRNKVFSDYGIPRSGEYEVDHLISLELGGSNSTKNLWPQSYRGTWNARIKDILENRLHDLVCMGKIPLSEAQYVISHNWVESYCKYVPTVNCKGLIK
;
A
#
# COMPACT_ATOMS: atom_id res chain seq x y z
N MET A 1 59.07 9.28 -4.60
CA MET A 1 57.98 8.60 -5.29
C MET A 1 56.92 8.31 -4.22
N ARG A 2 55.81 9.08 -4.22
CA ARG A 2 54.71 8.93 -3.24
C ARG A 2 53.61 8.11 -3.91
N ASN A 3 53.40 6.91 -3.48
CA ASN A 3 52.30 6.08 -3.93
C ASN A 3 50.96 6.58 -3.33
N LEU A 4 50.12 7.16 -4.18
CA LEU A 4 48.71 7.44 -3.82
C LEU A 4 47.90 6.16 -3.94
N ILE A 5 47.46 5.61 -2.78
CA ILE A 5 46.49 4.51 -2.72
C ILE A 5 45.10 5.13 -2.85
N PHE A 6 44.46 4.94 -4.00
CA PHE A 6 43.04 5.25 -4.18
C PHE A 6 42.21 4.19 -3.48
N ALA A 7 41.62 4.53 -2.35
CA ALA A 7 40.61 3.68 -1.71
C ALA A 7 39.30 3.78 -2.51
N LEU A 8 38.94 2.71 -3.19
CA LEU A 8 37.65 2.56 -3.88
C LEU A 8 36.59 2.30 -2.82
N LEU A 9 35.81 3.32 -2.48
CA LEU A 9 34.61 3.17 -1.64
C LEU A 9 33.55 2.41 -2.44
N LEU A 10 33.39 1.14 -2.18
CA LEU A 10 32.26 0.34 -2.65
C LEU A 10 31.01 0.82 -1.90
N VAL A 11 30.21 1.64 -2.55
CA VAL A 11 28.87 1.97 -2.11
C VAL A 11 28.00 0.72 -2.38
N SER A 12 27.81 -0.11 -1.35
CA SER A 12 26.85 -1.20 -1.42
C SER A 12 25.45 -0.61 -1.41
N SER A 13 24.79 -0.58 -2.55
CA SER A 13 23.35 -0.35 -2.63
C SER A 13 22.66 -1.45 -1.81
N PRO A 14 21.70 -1.14 -0.92
CA PRO A 14 20.94 -2.19 -0.25
C PRO A 14 20.19 -2.98 -1.32
N ALA A 15 20.53 -4.25 -1.48
CA ALA A 15 19.72 -5.17 -2.28
C ALA A 15 18.42 -5.38 -1.51
N TRP A 16 17.32 -4.93 -2.06
CA TRP A 16 15.98 -5.26 -1.58
C TRP A 16 15.79 -6.77 -1.75
N ALA A 17 15.91 -7.51 -0.66
CA ALA A 17 15.76 -8.96 -0.65
C ALA A 17 14.28 -9.33 -0.54
N GLY A 18 13.57 -9.37 -1.67
CA GLY A 18 12.21 -9.86 -1.76
C GLY A 18 11.14 -8.78 -1.97
N ASP A 19 9.95 -9.20 -2.36
CA ASP A 19 8.78 -8.34 -2.52
C ASP A 19 8.37 -7.77 -1.15
N PRO A 20 8.25 -6.43 -0.97
CA PRO A 20 7.84 -5.87 0.31
C PRO A 20 6.40 -6.30 0.63
N LEU A 21 6.17 -6.89 1.81
CA LEU A 21 4.82 -7.21 2.30
C LEU A 21 4.05 -5.96 2.70
N VAL A 22 4.78 -4.93 3.12
CA VAL A 22 4.26 -3.62 3.51
C VAL A 22 5.13 -2.54 2.85
N PRO A 23 4.58 -1.38 2.53
CA PRO A 23 5.36 -0.31 1.92
C PRO A 23 6.41 0.27 2.88
N ASP A 24 7.46 0.88 2.31
CA ASP A 24 8.41 1.69 3.08
C ASP A 24 7.69 2.95 3.62
N PRO A 25 7.61 3.15 4.94
CA PRO A 25 6.91 4.28 5.53
C PRO A 25 7.53 5.65 5.19
N ASN A 26 8.80 5.70 4.79
CA ASN A 26 9.44 6.95 4.34
C ASN A 26 8.98 7.33 2.92
N LEU A 27 8.72 6.34 2.08
CA LEU A 27 8.22 6.54 0.71
C LEU A 27 6.70 6.66 0.69
N THR A 28 6.01 5.77 1.40
CA THR A 28 4.55 5.64 1.40
C THR A 28 4.00 5.60 2.83
N PRO A 29 3.97 6.75 3.54
CA PRO A 29 3.43 6.82 4.90
C PRO A 29 1.91 6.58 4.97
N GLY A 30 1.21 6.63 3.83
CA GLY A 30 -0.24 6.59 3.76
C GLY A 30 -0.86 7.98 3.93
N ILE A 31 -1.54 8.46 2.89
CA ILE A 31 -2.24 9.76 2.90
C ILE A 31 -3.67 9.54 2.43
N PHE A 32 -4.62 10.12 3.14
CA PHE A 32 -6.02 10.19 2.77
C PHE A 32 -6.44 11.62 2.45
N LEU A 33 -7.59 11.77 1.78
CA LEU A 33 -8.17 13.06 1.44
C LEU A 33 -8.84 13.65 2.67
N ALA A 34 -8.52 14.89 3.01
CA ALA A 34 -9.04 15.56 4.20
C ALA A 34 -10.58 15.75 4.16
N ASP A 35 -11.15 15.76 2.96
CA ASP A 35 -12.59 15.89 2.72
C ASP A 35 -13.30 14.55 2.49
N ALA A 36 -12.61 13.41 2.67
CA ALA A 36 -13.21 12.10 2.64
C ALA A 36 -14.09 11.91 3.88
N THR A 37 -15.38 11.71 3.63
CA THR A 37 -16.38 11.44 4.68
C THR A 37 -17.08 10.12 4.40
N VAL A 38 -17.70 9.52 5.43
CA VAL A 38 -18.48 8.28 5.27
C VAL A 38 -19.55 8.44 4.20
N ASP A 39 -20.28 9.57 4.20
CA ASP A 39 -21.33 9.85 3.22
C ASP A 39 -20.81 9.87 1.78
N LYS A 40 -19.58 10.34 1.56
CA LYS A 40 -18.96 10.36 0.24
C LYS A 40 -18.49 8.99 -0.20
N ILE A 41 -17.69 8.33 0.64
CA ILE A 41 -17.06 7.05 0.27
C ILE A 41 -18.08 5.93 0.05
N CYS A 42 -19.21 5.98 0.75
CA CYS A 42 -20.27 4.99 0.62
C CYS A 42 -21.22 5.23 -0.56
N GLN A 43 -21.01 6.29 -1.34
CA GLN A 43 -21.77 6.51 -2.56
C GLN A 43 -21.33 5.57 -3.68
N LYS A 44 -22.30 4.99 -4.36
CA LYS A 44 -22.01 4.14 -5.53
C LYS A 44 -21.22 4.93 -6.58
N GLY A 45 -20.08 4.37 -6.99
CA GLY A 45 -19.22 4.95 -8.01
C GLY A 45 -18.18 5.96 -7.47
N TYR A 46 -18.14 6.21 -6.16
CA TYR A 46 -17.15 7.11 -5.56
C TYR A 46 -15.72 6.76 -5.98
N THR A 47 -15.29 5.50 -5.80
CA THR A 47 -13.94 5.04 -6.14
C THR A 47 -13.58 5.33 -7.60
N ALA A 48 -14.50 5.09 -8.53
CA ALA A 48 -14.27 5.38 -9.94
C ALA A 48 -14.13 6.88 -10.21
N SER A 49 -14.91 7.73 -9.51
CA SER A 49 -14.88 9.18 -9.67
C SER A 49 -13.60 9.84 -9.17
N VAL A 50 -12.91 9.23 -8.20
CA VAL A 50 -11.68 9.78 -7.58
C VAL A 50 -10.40 9.09 -8.07
N ARG A 51 -10.48 7.95 -8.76
CA ARG A 51 -9.32 7.21 -9.26
C ARG A 51 -8.61 8.00 -10.37
N HIS A 52 -7.46 8.55 -10.03
CA HIS A 52 -6.67 9.36 -10.97
C HIS A 52 -5.16 9.22 -10.70
N VAL A 53 -4.57 8.08 -11.08
CA VAL A 53 -3.12 7.87 -11.02
C VAL A 53 -2.53 7.96 -12.42
N THR A 54 -1.70 8.95 -12.64
CA THR A 54 -1.04 9.22 -13.94
C THR A 54 0.11 8.23 -14.20
N GLU A 55 0.50 8.07 -15.47
CA GLU A 55 1.69 7.28 -15.83
C GLU A 55 2.98 7.85 -15.20
N ALA A 56 3.10 9.16 -15.08
CA ALA A 56 4.24 9.80 -14.42
C ALA A 56 4.32 9.38 -12.93
N GLN A 57 3.19 9.33 -12.23
CA GLN A 57 3.14 8.85 -10.84
C GLN A 57 3.49 7.37 -10.74
N ARG A 58 2.97 6.52 -11.64
CA ARG A 58 3.32 5.09 -11.67
C ARG A 58 4.82 4.88 -11.85
N ASN A 59 5.42 5.55 -12.83
CA ASN A 59 6.86 5.47 -13.10
C ASN A 59 7.68 5.95 -11.90
N LYS A 60 7.25 7.05 -11.26
CA LYS A 60 7.91 7.56 -10.06
C LYS A 60 7.87 6.54 -8.90
N VAL A 61 6.73 5.92 -8.65
CA VAL A 61 6.58 4.90 -7.59
C VAL A 61 7.56 3.74 -7.81
N PHE A 62 7.61 3.16 -9.01
CA PHE A 62 8.56 2.09 -9.31
C PHE A 62 10.01 2.53 -9.17
N SER A 63 10.34 3.76 -9.62
CA SER A 63 11.68 4.35 -9.50
C SER A 63 12.07 4.56 -8.04
N ASP A 64 11.19 5.13 -7.22
CA ASP A 64 11.46 5.42 -5.81
C ASP A 64 11.72 4.13 -5.01
N TYR A 65 11.03 3.04 -5.38
CA TYR A 65 11.19 1.72 -4.75
C TYR A 65 12.34 0.89 -5.35
N GLY A 66 12.97 1.33 -6.45
CA GLY A 66 14.01 0.57 -7.14
C GLY A 66 13.53 -0.75 -7.74
N ILE A 67 12.23 -0.90 -7.95
CA ILE A 67 11.61 -2.11 -8.50
C ILE A 67 11.38 -1.92 -10.00
N PRO A 68 11.82 -2.85 -10.87
CA PRO A 68 11.52 -2.79 -12.29
C PRO A 68 10.01 -2.87 -12.55
N ARG A 69 9.48 -1.98 -13.38
CA ARG A 69 8.08 -2.02 -13.76
C ARG A 69 7.81 -3.27 -14.59
N SER A 70 6.92 -4.12 -14.09
CA SER A 70 6.51 -5.36 -14.76
C SER A 70 5.03 -5.67 -14.46
N GLY A 71 4.44 -6.63 -15.17
CA GLY A 71 3.09 -7.12 -14.91
C GLY A 71 2.94 -7.93 -13.61
N GLU A 72 4.01 -8.09 -12.83
CA GLU A 72 4.01 -8.81 -11.56
C GLU A 72 3.62 -7.94 -10.37
N TYR A 73 3.54 -6.62 -10.61
CA TYR A 73 3.19 -5.61 -9.62
C TYR A 73 2.09 -4.71 -10.14
N GLU A 74 1.29 -4.20 -9.23
CA GLU A 74 0.46 -3.03 -9.46
C GLU A 74 0.97 -1.84 -8.63
N VAL A 75 0.61 -0.64 -9.05
CA VAL A 75 0.73 0.55 -8.20
C VAL A 75 -0.55 0.65 -7.40
N ASP A 76 -0.45 0.23 -6.16
CA ASP A 76 -1.57 0.16 -5.23
C ASP A 76 -1.61 1.34 -4.25
N HIS A 77 -2.81 1.64 -3.74
CA HIS A 77 -3.05 2.63 -2.69
C HIS A 77 -2.89 1.97 -1.32
N LEU A 78 -1.96 2.42 -0.47
CA LEU A 78 -1.82 1.90 0.90
C LEU A 78 -3.13 2.07 1.68
N ILE A 79 -3.66 3.29 1.71
CA ILE A 79 -5.04 3.54 2.14
C ILE A 79 -5.89 3.51 0.88
N SER A 80 -6.80 2.55 0.79
CA SER A 80 -7.66 2.35 -0.37
C SER A 80 -8.47 3.61 -0.73
N LEU A 81 -8.71 3.80 -2.03
CA LEU A 81 -9.66 4.82 -2.48
C LEU A 81 -11.05 4.65 -1.86
N GLU A 82 -11.48 3.41 -1.59
CA GLU A 82 -12.75 3.10 -0.91
C GLU A 82 -12.81 3.63 0.53
N LEU A 83 -11.65 3.90 1.12
CA LEU A 83 -11.50 4.49 2.45
C LEU A 83 -11.06 5.95 2.36
N GLY A 84 -11.19 6.60 1.20
CA GLY A 84 -10.79 7.98 0.99
C GLY A 84 -9.29 8.19 0.83
N GLY A 85 -8.52 7.17 0.45
CA GLY A 85 -7.10 7.28 0.17
C GLY A 85 -6.78 8.27 -0.95
N SER A 86 -5.63 8.93 -0.88
CA SER A 86 -5.17 9.90 -1.87
C SER A 86 -4.46 9.24 -3.04
N ASN A 87 -4.53 9.84 -4.25
CA ASN A 87 -3.69 9.48 -5.40
C ASN A 87 -2.25 10.03 -5.31
N SER A 88 -1.85 10.62 -4.19
CA SER A 88 -0.46 11.06 -3.98
C SER A 88 0.50 9.86 -4.00
N THR A 89 1.72 10.05 -4.54
CA THR A 89 2.78 9.02 -4.45
C THR A 89 3.12 8.65 -3.00
N LYS A 90 2.80 9.49 -2.01
CA LYS A 90 2.91 9.21 -0.58
C LYS A 90 1.85 8.22 -0.05
N ASN A 91 0.93 7.80 -0.89
CA ASN A 91 -0.05 6.75 -0.62
C ASN A 91 0.02 5.60 -1.64
N LEU A 92 0.99 5.63 -2.55
CA LEU A 92 1.13 4.65 -3.62
C LEU A 92 2.41 3.84 -3.46
N TRP A 93 2.34 2.53 -3.72
CA TRP A 93 3.48 1.63 -3.65
C TRP A 93 3.35 0.48 -4.66
N PRO A 94 4.47 -0.15 -5.07
CA PRO A 94 4.42 -1.29 -5.95
C PRO A 94 4.07 -2.54 -5.12
N GLN A 95 2.86 -3.05 -5.26
CA GLN A 95 2.41 -4.25 -4.58
C GLN A 95 2.47 -5.46 -5.51
N SER A 96 3.05 -6.55 -5.03
CA SER A 96 3.21 -7.78 -5.78
C SER A 96 1.89 -8.55 -5.92
N TYR A 97 1.70 -9.20 -7.07
CA TYR A 97 0.66 -10.21 -7.27
C TYR A 97 1.07 -11.61 -6.81
N ARG A 98 2.34 -11.77 -6.36
CA ARG A 98 2.92 -13.06 -5.95
C ARG A 98 2.80 -13.27 -4.44
N GLY A 99 2.96 -14.53 -4.05
CA GLY A 99 2.98 -14.94 -2.65
C GLY A 99 1.61 -15.01 -2.00
N THR A 100 1.60 -15.38 -0.72
CA THR A 100 0.38 -15.51 0.08
C THR A 100 -0.26 -14.14 0.36
N TRP A 101 0.56 -13.16 0.70
CA TRP A 101 0.14 -11.80 1.01
C TRP A 101 0.39 -10.91 -0.22
N ASN A 102 -0.55 -10.87 -1.12
CA ASN A 102 -0.45 -10.17 -2.40
C ASN A 102 -1.56 -9.12 -2.56
N ALA A 103 -1.51 -8.36 -3.64
CA ALA A 103 -2.45 -7.29 -3.93
C ALA A 103 -3.92 -7.74 -3.85
N ARG A 104 -4.26 -8.92 -4.42
CA ARG A 104 -5.64 -9.44 -4.41
C ARG A 104 -6.15 -9.79 -3.03
N ILE A 105 -5.25 -10.17 -2.12
CA ILE A 105 -5.61 -10.43 -0.72
C ILE A 105 -5.89 -9.11 0.00
N LYS A 106 -5.12 -8.05 -0.32
CA LYS A 106 -5.37 -6.71 0.23
C LYS A 106 -6.70 -6.14 -0.27
N ASP A 107 -7.07 -6.35 -1.55
CA ASP A 107 -8.39 -5.95 -2.09
C ASP A 107 -9.55 -6.51 -1.26
N ILE A 108 -9.45 -7.77 -0.79
CA ILE A 108 -10.47 -8.38 0.07
C ILE A 108 -10.60 -7.62 1.40
N LEU A 109 -9.48 -7.20 1.99
CA LEU A 109 -9.49 -6.40 3.21
C LEU A 109 -10.08 -5.01 2.96
N GLU A 110 -9.73 -4.37 1.86
CA GLU A 110 -10.25 -3.06 1.48
C GLU A 110 -11.77 -3.06 1.41
N ASN A 111 -12.32 -3.95 0.60
CA ASN A 111 -13.77 -4.13 0.48
C ASN A 111 -14.41 -4.41 1.85
N ARG A 112 -13.79 -5.27 2.66
CA ARG A 112 -14.31 -5.61 3.99
C ARG A 112 -14.33 -4.40 4.94
N LEU A 113 -13.25 -3.62 4.97
CA LEU A 113 -13.18 -2.40 5.81
C LEU A 113 -14.18 -1.35 5.33
N HIS A 114 -14.30 -1.16 4.02
CA HIS A 114 -15.30 -0.27 3.44
C HIS A 114 -16.73 -0.66 3.84
N ASP A 115 -17.08 -1.93 3.72
CA ASP A 115 -18.39 -2.44 4.15
C ASP A 115 -18.65 -2.16 5.64
N LEU A 116 -17.67 -2.43 6.50
CA LEU A 116 -17.78 -2.19 7.94
C LEU A 116 -17.99 -0.70 8.27
N VAL A 117 -17.30 0.19 7.56
CA VAL A 117 -17.48 1.65 7.70
C VAL A 117 -18.86 2.06 7.24
N CYS A 118 -19.29 1.61 6.06
CA CYS A 118 -20.59 1.99 5.49
C CYS A 118 -21.78 1.42 6.27
N MET A 119 -21.58 0.31 6.99
CA MET A 119 -22.56 -0.23 7.93
C MET A 119 -22.50 0.43 9.33
N GLY A 120 -21.60 1.40 9.54
CA GLY A 120 -21.41 2.05 10.85
C GLY A 120 -20.84 1.12 11.93
N LYS A 121 -20.15 0.04 11.54
CA LYS A 121 -19.56 -0.94 12.48
C LYS A 121 -18.22 -0.51 13.02
N ILE A 122 -17.44 0.24 12.23
CA ILE A 122 -16.18 0.87 12.63
C ILE A 122 -16.12 2.29 12.08
N PRO A 123 -15.44 3.23 12.75
CA PRO A 123 -15.22 4.57 12.21
C PRO A 123 -14.27 4.53 11.00
N LEU A 124 -14.42 5.47 10.06
CA LEU A 124 -13.55 5.60 8.89
C LEU A 124 -12.07 5.77 9.30
N SER A 125 -11.80 6.55 10.34
CA SER A 125 -10.45 6.76 10.88
C SER A 125 -9.80 5.46 11.38
N GLU A 126 -10.58 4.54 11.95
CA GLU A 126 -10.07 3.21 12.34
C GLU A 126 -9.69 2.40 11.10
N ALA A 127 -10.56 2.36 10.09
CA ALA A 127 -10.27 1.63 8.85
C ALA A 127 -9.00 2.16 8.16
N GLN A 128 -8.86 3.48 8.05
CA GLN A 128 -7.66 4.14 7.50
C GLN A 128 -6.40 3.81 8.31
N TYR A 129 -6.51 3.83 9.63
CA TYR A 129 -5.39 3.52 10.53
C TYR A 129 -4.93 2.07 10.36
N VAL A 130 -5.82 1.11 10.48
CA VAL A 130 -5.44 -0.31 10.49
C VAL A 130 -4.86 -0.77 9.16
N ILE A 131 -5.40 -0.31 8.02
CA ILE A 131 -4.87 -0.69 6.71
C ILE A 131 -3.49 -0.07 6.43
N SER A 132 -3.24 1.15 6.91
CA SER A 132 -1.96 1.83 6.68
C SER A 132 -0.84 1.37 7.61
N HIS A 133 -1.14 0.83 8.80
CA HIS A 133 -0.13 0.41 9.76
C HIS A 133 0.31 -1.05 9.57
N ASN A 134 -0.64 -1.96 9.43
CA ASN A 134 -0.34 -3.37 9.16
C ASN A 134 -1.54 -4.05 8.51
N TRP A 135 -1.64 -3.96 7.18
CA TRP A 135 -2.76 -4.53 6.45
C TRP A 135 -2.83 -6.06 6.55
N VAL A 136 -1.69 -6.76 6.73
CA VAL A 136 -1.65 -8.23 6.89
C VAL A 136 -2.32 -8.64 8.19
N GLU A 137 -1.96 -8.00 9.30
CA GLU A 137 -2.60 -8.25 10.60
C GLU A 137 -4.07 -7.85 10.57
N SER A 138 -4.37 -6.71 9.92
CA SER A 138 -5.74 -6.22 9.77
C SER A 138 -6.61 -7.18 8.95
N TYR A 139 -6.07 -7.79 7.90
CA TYR A 139 -6.75 -8.85 7.16
C TYR A 139 -7.17 -9.98 8.08
N CYS A 140 -6.27 -10.46 8.93
CA CYS A 140 -6.55 -11.53 9.87
C CYS A 140 -7.60 -11.16 10.95
N LYS A 141 -7.68 -9.88 11.29
CA LYS A 141 -8.65 -9.36 12.28
C LYS A 141 -10.04 -9.16 11.68
N TYR A 142 -10.13 -8.61 10.48
CA TYR A 142 -11.40 -8.13 9.91
C TYR A 142 -12.03 -9.07 8.88
N VAL A 143 -11.27 -10.00 8.29
CA VAL A 143 -11.78 -10.98 7.32
C VAL A 143 -12.08 -12.31 8.02
N PRO A 144 -13.37 -12.65 8.30
CA PRO A 144 -13.74 -13.67 9.27
C PRO A 144 -13.46 -15.12 8.84
N THR A 145 -13.13 -15.38 7.59
CA THR A 145 -13.01 -16.73 7.02
C THR A 145 -11.60 -17.30 7.03
N VAL A 146 -10.62 -16.55 7.57
CA VAL A 146 -9.21 -16.91 7.43
C VAL A 146 -8.61 -17.28 8.79
N ASN A 147 -8.08 -18.49 8.86
CA ASN A 147 -7.25 -18.91 9.99
C ASN A 147 -5.80 -18.45 9.74
N CYS A 148 -5.44 -17.30 10.28
CA CYS A 148 -4.09 -16.75 10.17
C CYS A 148 -3.07 -17.33 11.16
N LYS A 149 -3.43 -18.37 11.93
CA LYS A 149 -2.51 -19.02 12.89
C LYS A 149 -1.30 -19.56 12.13
N GLY A 150 -0.12 -19.01 12.40
CA GLY A 150 1.15 -19.39 11.76
C GLY A 150 1.49 -18.65 10.46
N LEU A 151 0.64 -17.75 9.97
CA LEU A 151 0.90 -16.93 8.78
C LEU A 151 1.55 -15.56 9.11
N ILE A 152 1.42 -15.12 10.35
CA ILE A 152 2.07 -13.91 10.88
C ILE A 152 3.20 -14.39 11.79
N LYS A 153 4.45 -14.08 11.43
CA LYS A 153 5.63 -14.35 12.24
C LYS A 153 6.12 -13.05 12.89
#